data_675d8bc49002d384f678ada18bd4e8ce
#
_entry.id   675d8bc49002d384f678ada18bd4e8ce
#
_cell.length_a   1.000
_cell.length_b   1.000
_cell.length_c   1.000
_cell.angle_alpha   90.00
_cell.angle_beta   90.00
_cell.angle_gamma   90.00
#
_symmetry.space_group_name_H-M   'P 1'
#
loop_
_entity.id
_entity.type
_entity.pdbx_description
1 polymer ?
#
loop_
_entity_poly.entity_id
_entity_poly.type
_entity_poly.pdbx_seq_one_letter_code
_entity_poly.pdbx_strand_id
1 'polypeptide(L)'
;HWNDSFLTVESDFISGPVGTFNGHKITADLTQATARIDYIYSRGDVELKSYKVDNTVYGNIYPSDHCPLTIQFDTDYEKPAPDVVEGSGTAADPWQLNSVSDWNTVAASINRQAEDAVYTSSAYYRLTADIDFDNKNLTPIGFAADNTIYFEGEFDGAGHKLLNVKLVAPGKSCGVFGANKGTIRDLAVEGALSTEFEIAGGIVGINAGVID
;
A
#
# COMPACT_ATOMS: atom_id res chain seq x y z
N HIS A 1 -6.31 1.71 -20.52
CA HIS A 1 -7.68 2.20 -20.58
C HIS A 1 -8.38 1.85 -19.26
N TRP A 2 -9.17 2.74 -18.72
CA TRP A 2 -9.99 2.49 -17.54
C TRP A 2 -11.43 2.29 -18.00
N ASN A 3 -12.10 1.26 -17.49
CA ASN A 3 -13.48 0.93 -17.82
C ASN A 3 -14.38 1.31 -16.64
N ASP A 4 -15.41 2.09 -16.90
CA ASP A 4 -16.47 2.37 -15.92
C ASP A 4 -17.30 1.10 -15.72
N SER A 5 -17.33 0.58 -14.48
CA SER A 5 -17.97 -0.70 -14.18
C SER A 5 -19.48 -0.68 -14.46
N PHE A 6 -20.15 0.48 -14.32
CA PHE A 6 -21.57 0.63 -14.66
C PHE A 6 -21.84 0.47 -16.17
N LEU A 7 -20.92 0.95 -17.01
CA LEU A 7 -21.07 0.88 -18.48
C LEU A 7 -20.58 -0.45 -19.07
N THR A 8 -19.87 -1.23 -18.29
CA THR A 8 -19.23 -2.48 -18.76
C THR A 8 -20.02 -3.72 -18.39
N VAL A 9 -20.73 -3.68 -17.23
CA VAL A 9 -21.57 -4.80 -16.80
C VAL A 9 -22.83 -4.90 -17.68
N GLU A 10 -23.28 -6.12 -17.95
CA GLU A 10 -24.53 -6.33 -18.69
C GLU A 10 -25.74 -5.80 -17.88
N SER A 11 -26.73 -5.22 -18.58
CA SER A 11 -27.85 -4.52 -17.96
C SER A 11 -28.64 -5.36 -16.97
N ASP A 12 -28.76 -6.66 -17.22
CA ASP A 12 -29.50 -7.60 -16.38
C ASP A 12 -28.87 -7.84 -15.00
N PHE A 13 -27.58 -7.47 -14.87
CA PHE A 13 -26.82 -7.58 -13.61
C PHE A 13 -26.69 -6.25 -12.88
N ILE A 14 -27.34 -5.19 -13.35
CA ILE A 14 -27.44 -3.91 -12.66
C ILE A 14 -28.66 -3.93 -11.73
N SER A 15 -28.48 -3.54 -10.48
CA SER A 15 -29.55 -3.42 -9.51
C SER A 15 -29.46 -2.13 -8.68
N GLY A 16 -30.60 -1.67 -8.21
CA GLY A 16 -30.73 -0.39 -7.51
C GLY A 16 -30.92 0.79 -8.45
N PRO A 17 -30.96 2.03 -7.94
CA PRO A 17 -31.07 3.24 -8.75
C PRO A 17 -29.80 3.50 -9.56
N VAL A 18 -29.90 4.22 -10.66
CA VAL A 18 -28.75 4.67 -11.44
C VAL A 18 -27.91 5.69 -10.67
N GLY A 19 -28.59 6.57 -9.92
CA GLY A 19 -27.92 7.61 -9.13
C GLY A 19 -27.38 7.08 -7.81
N THR A 20 -26.25 7.61 -7.41
CA THR A 20 -25.57 7.25 -6.16
C THR A 20 -25.70 8.32 -5.08
N PHE A 21 -26.27 9.47 -5.41
CA PHE A 21 -26.44 10.60 -4.49
C PHE A 21 -27.91 10.76 -4.09
N ASN A 22 -28.21 10.70 -2.80
CA ASN A 22 -29.54 10.85 -2.23
C ASN A 22 -29.78 12.21 -1.54
N GLY A 23 -28.72 12.93 -1.22
CA GLY A 23 -28.76 14.26 -0.59
C GLY A 23 -29.42 14.26 0.79
N HIS A 24 -29.41 13.15 1.53
CA HIS A 24 -30.09 12.93 2.82
C HIS A 24 -31.63 13.06 2.77
N LYS A 25 -32.23 12.98 1.58
CA LYS A 25 -33.68 13.12 1.44
C LYS A 25 -34.39 11.82 1.82
N ILE A 26 -34.82 11.71 3.06
CA ILE A 26 -35.49 10.54 3.65
C ILE A 26 -36.81 10.21 2.94
N THR A 27 -37.46 11.20 2.32
CA THR A 27 -38.73 11.06 1.63
C THR A 27 -38.63 10.94 0.11
N ALA A 28 -37.42 10.93 -0.43
CA ALA A 28 -37.24 10.83 -1.87
C ALA A 28 -37.39 9.38 -2.34
N ASP A 29 -38.17 9.20 -3.39
CA ASP A 29 -38.19 7.96 -4.15
C ASP A 29 -36.81 7.85 -4.87
N LEU A 30 -35.88 7.14 -4.26
CA LEU A 30 -34.53 6.99 -4.81
C LEU A 30 -34.49 6.14 -6.09
N THR A 31 -35.61 5.49 -6.45
CA THR A 31 -35.69 4.84 -7.77
C THR A 31 -35.58 5.87 -8.90
N GLN A 32 -35.80 7.15 -8.60
CA GLN A 32 -35.67 8.27 -9.52
C GLN A 32 -34.32 9.01 -9.39
N ALA A 33 -33.42 8.55 -8.52
CA ALA A 33 -32.12 9.18 -8.40
C ALA A 33 -31.30 8.95 -9.69
N THR A 34 -30.93 10.04 -10.36
CA THR A 34 -30.21 10.01 -11.64
C THR A 34 -28.77 10.54 -11.53
N ALA A 35 -28.44 11.22 -10.42
CA ALA A 35 -27.11 11.80 -10.22
C ALA A 35 -26.14 10.70 -9.77
N ARG A 36 -25.38 10.15 -10.71
CA ARG A 36 -24.27 9.22 -10.43
C ARG A 36 -23.00 10.01 -10.25
N ILE A 37 -22.53 10.12 -9.02
CA ILE A 37 -21.32 10.87 -8.64
C ILE A 37 -20.24 9.96 -8.05
N ASP A 38 -20.55 8.71 -7.74
CA ASP A 38 -19.62 7.69 -7.30
C ASP A 38 -19.37 6.70 -8.43
N TYR A 39 -18.13 6.26 -8.58
CA TYR A 39 -17.68 5.43 -9.69
C TYR A 39 -16.74 4.35 -9.21
N ILE A 40 -16.85 3.16 -9.79
CA ILE A 40 -15.85 2.11 -9.70
C ILE A 40 -15.31 1.87 -11.10
N TYR A 41 -13.98 1.96 -11.25
CA TYR A 41 -13.30 1.72 -12.50
C TYR A 41 -12.48 0.44 -12.42
N SER A 42 -12.53 -0.37 -13.46
CA SER A 42 -11.68 -1.54 -13.64
C SER A 42 -10.63 -1.31 -14.71
N ARG A 43 -9.55 -2.09 -14.67
CA ARG A 43 -8.51 -2.10 -15.69
C ARG A 43 -8.02 -3.54 -15.91
N GLY A 44 -7.80 -3.89 -17.17
CA GLY A 44 -7.43 -5.24 -17.59
C GLY A 44 -8.67 -6.11 -17.85
N ASP A 45 -8.44 -7.40 -17.96
CA ASP A 45 -9.48 -8.39 -18.25
C ASP A 45 -10.21 -8.76 -16.94
N VAL A 46 -11.24 -8.00 -16.65
CA VAL A 46 -12.10 -8.21 -15.47
C VAL A 46 -13.50 -8.48 -15.96
N GLU A 47 -14.01 -9.67 -15.69
CA GLU A 47 -15.39 -10.02 -15.96
C GLU A 47 -16.29 -9.54 -14.84
N LEU A 48 -17.07 -8.48 -15.10
CA LEU A 48 -18.02 -7.93 -14.13
C LEU A 48 -19.28 -8.77 -14.08
N LYS A 49 -19.63 -9.27 -12.90
CA LYS A 49 -20.80 -10.15 -12.66
C LYS A 49 -21.99 -9.38 -12.12
N SER A 50 -21.80 -8.30 -11.40
CA SER A 50 -22.88 -7.44 -10.95
C SER A 50 -22.40 -6.04 -10.60
N TYR A 51 -23.33 -5.10 -10.70
CA TYR A 51 -23.19 -3.73 -10.22
C TYR A 51 -24.45 -3.38 -9.42
N LYS A 52 -24.28 -2.99 -8.16
CA LYS A 52 -25.38 -2.67 -7.27
C LYS A 52 -25.20 -1.30 -6.63
N VAL A 53 -26.23 -0.48 -6.70
CA VAL A 53 -26.38 0.70 -5.85
C VAL A 53 -27.32 0.34 -4.71
N ASP A 54 -26.84 0.38 -3.47
CA ASP A 54 -27.65 0.03 -2.31
C ASP A 54 -28.39 1.28 -1.79
N ASN A 55 -29.69 1.32 -1.99
CA ASN A 55 -30.57 2.38 -1.53
C ASN A 55 -31.39 1.97 -0.30
N THR A 56 -30.89 1.02 0.50
CA THR A 56 -31.59 0.54 1.69
C THR A 56 -31.73 1.63 2.74
N VAL A 57 -32.92 1.82 3.23
CA VAL A 57 -33.25 2.73 4.33
C VAL A 57 -33.25 1.94 5.63
N TYR A 58 -32.51 2.42 6.63
CA TYR A 58 -32.46 1.83 7.95
C TYR A 58 -33.34 2.62 8.92
N GLY A 59 -34.51 2.07 9.23
CA GLY A 59 -35.55 2.82 9.92
C GLY A 59 -36.09 3.93 9.01
N ASN A 60 -35.95 5.18 9.40
CA ASN A 60 -36.31 6.34 8.59
C ASN A 60 -35.08 7.18 8.19
N ILE A 61 -33.91 6.56 8.13
CA ILE A 61 -32.64 7.29 7.92
C ILE A 61 -31.82 6.60 6.84
N TYR A 62 -31.27 7.40 5.93
CA TYR A 62 -30.13 7.01 5.11
C TYR A 62 -28.84 7.23 5.90
N PRO A 63 -27.97 6.24 6.02
CA PRO A 63 -26.70 6.38 6.75
C PRO A 63 -25.76 7.43 6.17
N SER A 64 -25.92 7.75 4.88
CA SER A 64 -25.11 8.71 4.12
C SER A 64 -25.97 9.41 3.09
N ASP A 65 -25.53 10.56 2.60
CA ASP A 65 -26.07 11.24 1.41
C ASP A 65 -25.64 10.56 0.10
N HIS A 66 -24.74 9.59 0.19
CA HIS A 66 -24.35 8.69 -0.88
C HIS A 66 -24.91 7.29 -0.67
N CYS A 67 -25.28 6.63 -1.76
CA CYS A 67 -25.65 5.21 -1.76
C CYS A 67 -24.39 4.36 -1.96
N PRO A 68 -24.14 3.34 -1.14
CA PRO A 68 -23.03 2.43 -1.33
C PRO A 68 -23.05 1.74 -2.69
N LEU A 69 -21.88 1.65 -3.34
CA LEU A 69 -21.70 0.88 -4.56
C LEU A 69 -21.04 -0.46 -4.23
N THR A 70 -21.55 -1.52 -4.85
CA THR A 70 -20.95 -2.85 -4.79
C THR A 70 -20.84 -3.41 -6.19
N ILE A 71 -19.69 -3.98 -6.53
CA ILE A 71 -19.49 -4.79 -7.72
C ILE A 71 -19.09 -6.21 -7.32
N GLN A 72 -19.51 -7.17 -8.12
CA GLN A 72 -18.94 -8.51 -8.12
C GLN A 72 -18.23 -8.72 -9.45
N PHE A 73 -17.09 -9.35 -9.39
CA PHE A 73 -16.29 -9.65 -10.59
C PHE A 73 -15.54 -10.96 -10.42
N ASP A 74 -15.36 -11.64 -11.53
CA ASP A 74 -14.41 -12.73 -11.63
C ASP A 74 -13.12 -12.19 -12.25
N THR A 75 -12.02 -12.72 -11.79
CA THR A 75 -10.72 -12.44 -12.34
C THR A 75 -9.91 -13.72 -12.29
N ASP A 76 -9.22 -14.02 -13.38
CA ASP A 76 -8.20 -15.07 -13.40
C ASP A 76 -6.93 -14.65 -12.63
N TYR A 77 -7.00 -13.49 -11.97
CA TYR A 77 -5.93 -13.03 -11.11
C TYR A 77 -5.88 -13.92 -9.86
N GLU A 78 -5.11 -14.99 -9.97
CA GLU A 78 -4.57 -15.62 -8.77
C GLU A 78 -3.65 -14.57 -8.13
N LYS A 79 -4.06 -14.06 -6.96
CA LYS A 79 -3.14 -13.24 -6.15
C LYS A 79 -1.86 -14.06 -6.01
N PRO A 80 -0.71 -13.61 -6.56
CA PRO A 80 0.54 -14.32 -6.35
C PRO A 80 0.65 -14.63 -4.87
N ALA A 81 1.02 -15.84 -4.53
CA ALA A 81 1.39 -16.14 -3.16
C ALA A 81 2.35 -15.04 -2.71
N PRO A 82 2.16 -14.44 -1.54
CA PRO A 82 3.07 -13.40 -1.09
C PRO A 82 4.47 -13.98 -1.19
N ASP A 83 5.38 -13.25 -1.85
CA ASP A 83 6.77 -13.68 -1.96
C ASP A 83 7.26 -13.95 -0.53
N VAL A 84 7.61 -15.19 -0.29
CA VAL A 84 8.14 -15.60 1.01
C VAL A 84 9.62 -15.27 0.96
N VAL A 85 10.02 -14.25 1.71
CA VAL A 85 11.41 -13.90 1.86
C VAL A 85 12.12 -15.02 2.61
N GLU A 86 13.23 -15.51 2.07
CA GLU A 86 13.99 -16.59 2.68
C GLU A 86 14.59 -16.17 4.03
N GLY A 87 14.74 -17.14 4.96
CA GLY A 87 15.29 -16.92 6.29
C GLY A 87 14.24 -17.06 7.39
N SER A 88 14.66 -16.72 8.60
CA SER A 88 13.79 -16.76 9.81
C SER A 88 13.81 -15.46 10.61
N GLY A 89 14.55 -14.44 10.15
CA GLY A 89 14.65 -13.13 10.79
C GLY A 89 15.46 -13.13 12.08
N THR A 90 16.28 -14.17 12.33
CA THR A 90 17.20 -14.24 13.46
C THR A 90 18.60 -13.79 13.06
N ALA A 91 19.47 -13.51 14.03
CA ALA A 91 20.86 -13.16 13.75
C ALA A 91 21.64 -14.26 13.03
N ALA A 92 21.28 -15.54 13.26
CA ALA A 92 21.92 -16.70 12.62
C ALA A 92 21.34 -16.97 11.22
N ASP A 93 20.10 -16.55 10.96
CA ASP A 93 19.38 -16.78 9.71
C ASP A 93 18.49 -15.56 9.41
N PRO A 94 19.09 -14.44 8.96
CA PRO A 94 18.36 -13.21 8.67
C PRO A 94 17.45 -13.37 7.46
N TRP A 95 16.37 -12.56 7.39
CA TRP A 95 15.56 -12.44 6.19
C TRP A 95 16.39 -11.94 5.01
N GLN A 96 16.39 -12.68 3.90
CA GLN A 96 17.26 -12.46 2.74
C GLN A 96 16.51 -11.73 1.63
N LEU A 97 16.90 -10.49 1.35
CA LEU A 97 16.29 -9.68 0.32
C LEU A 97 17.17 -9.65 -0.94
N ASN A 98 16.60 -9.96 -2.10
CA ASN A 98 17.30 -9.92 -3.38
C ASN A 98 16.48 -9.26 -4.50
N SER A 99 15.27 -8.80 -4.24
CA SER A 99 14.36 -8.24 -5.22
C SER A 99 13.57 -7.05 -4.67
N VAL A 100 13.01 -6.23 -5.56
CA VAL A 100 12.06 -5.16 -5.21
C VAL A 100 10.81 -5.74 -4.54
N SER A 101 10.40 -6.95 -4.91
CA SER A 101 9.27 -7.64 -4.31
C SER A 101 9.51 -7.96 -2.85
N ASP A 102 10.68 -8.52 -2.51
CA ASP A 102 11.07 -8.81 -1.12
C ASP A 102 11.09 -7.54 -0.30
N TRP A 103 11.74 -6.48 -0.83
CA TRP A 103 11.77 -5.18 -0.18
C TRP A 103 10.37 -4.67 0.15
N ASN A 104 9.47 -4.66 -0.84
CA ASN A 104 8.11 -4.17 -0.67
C ASN A 104 7.30 -5.03 0.32
N THR A 105 7.49 -6.35 0.30
CA THR A 105 6.85 -7.29 1.23
C THR A 105 7.26 -6.99 2.67
N VAL A 106 8.57 -6.84 2.91
CA VAL A 106 9.11 -6.51 4.23
C VAL A 106 8.67 -5.11 4.69
N ALA A 107 8.81 -4.10 3.83
CA ALA A 107 8.41 -2.74 4.14
C ALA A 107 6.91 -2.63 4.48
N ALA A 108 6.05 -3.28 3.69
CA ALA A 108 4.61 -3.30 3.94
C ALA A 108 4.26 -3.98 5.28
N SER A 109 4.92 -5.09 5.61
CA SER A 109 4.71 -5.81 6.88
C SER A 109 5.10 -4.94 8.08
N ILE A 110 6.31 -4.39 8.08
CA ILE A 110 6.82 -3.54 9.17
C ILE A 110 5.93 -2.30 9.35
N ASN A 111 5.55 -1.64 8.24
CA ASN A 111 4.79 -0.40 8.28
C ASN A 111 3.34 -0.59 8.75
N ARG A 112 2.77 -1.79 8.60
CA ARG A 112 1.42 -2.12 9.09
C ARG A 112 1.37 -2.39 10.58
N GLN A 113 2.47 -2.79 11.21
CA GLN A 113 2.55 -3.19 12.62
C GLN A 113 1.45 -4.18 13.05
N ALA A 114 1.11 -5.13 12.18
CA ALA A 114 0.13 -6.16 12.51
C ALA A 114 0.68 -7.10 13.59
N GLU A 115 -0.17 -7.52 14.54
CA GLU A 115 0.25 -8.43 15.63
C GLU A 115 0.74 -9.79 15.14
N ASP A 116 0.27 -10.22 13.97
CA ASP A 116 0.64 -11.45 13.27
C ASP A 116 1.69 -11.26 12.17
N ALA A 117 2.40 -10.13 12.18
CA ALA A 117 3.38 -9.81 11.17
C ALA A 117 4.56 -10.79 11.18
N VAL A 118 4.83 -11.42 10.04
CA VAL A 118 6.00 -12.31 9.86
C VAL A 118 7.29 -11.51 9.85
N TYR A 119 7.30 -10.37 9.15
CA TYR A 119 8.45 -9.48 9.06
C TYR A 119 8.25 -8.31 10.03
N THR A 120 9.04 -8.28 11.11
CA THR A 120 8.89 -7.29 12.18
C THR A 120 10.00 -6.25 12.16
N SER A 121 9.76 -5.10 12.77
CA SER A 121 10.76 -4.02 12.85
C SER A 121 12.02 -4.39 13.64
N SER A 122 11.96 -5.40 14.50
CA SER A 122 13.04 -5.84 15.37
C SER A 122 13.81 -7.07 14.87
N ALA A 123 13.48 -7.59 13.68
CA ALA A 123 14.13 -8.76 13.11
C ALA A 123 15.47 -8.40 12.41
N TYR A 124 16.18 -9.43 11.96
CA TYR A 124 17.42 -9.32 11.21
C TYR A 124 17.15 -9.48 9.72
N TYR A 125 17.73 -8.60 8.92
CA TYR A 125 17.58 -8.54 7.47
C TYR A 125 18.95 -8.45 6.79
N ARG A 126 19.07 -9.04 5.59
CA ARG A 126 20.31 -9.00 4.82
C ARG A 126 20.01 -8.91 3.32
N LEU A 127 20.75 -8.05 2.62
CA LEU A 127 20.78 -8.12 1.16
C LEU A 127 21.68 -9.29 0.71
N THR A 128 21.22 -10.01 -0.32
CA THR A 128 21.97 -11.09 -0.97
C THR A 128 22.29 -10.80 -2.44
N ALA A 129 21.76 -9.68 -2.95
CA ALA A 129 22.07 -9.12 -4.27
C ALA A 129 21.85 -7.61 -4.26
N ASP A 130 22.38 -6.92 -5.27
CA ASP A 130 21.97 -5.55 -5.58
C ASP A 130 20.51 -5.54 -6.02
N ILE A 131 19.73 -4.56 -5.55
CA ILE A 131 18.32 -4.41 -5.92
C ILE A 131 18.16 -3.14 -6.76
N ASP A 132 17.74 -3.31 -8.02
CA ASP A 132 17.48 -2.20 -8.94
C ASP A 132 16.00 -1.81 -8.92
N PHE A 133 15.70 -0.61 -8.48
CA PHE A 133 14.34 -0.07 -8.43
C PHE A 133 13.84 0.53 -9.75
N ASP A 134 14.66 0.50 -10.82
CA ASP A 134 14.26 0.98 -12.15
C ASP A 134 13.65 2.40 -12.15
N ASN A 135 14.20 3.29 -11.34
CA ASN A 135 13.68 4.65 -11.11
C ASN A 135 12.24 4.68 -10.60
N LYS A 136 11.76 3.60 -9.99
CA LYS A 136 10.45 3.55 -9.32
C LYS A 136 10.56 4.00 -7.87
N ASN A 137 9.42 4.39 -7.30
CA ASN A 137 9.36 4.80 -5.91
C ASN A 137 9.69 3.61 -4.99
N LEU A 138 10.66 3.80 -4.09
CA LEU A 138 10.91 2.88 -3.01
C LEU A 138 9.92 3.16 -1.87
N THR A 139 9.34 2.10 -1.30
CA THR A 139 8.58 2.19 -0.04
C THR A 139 9.55 2.20 1.12
N PRO A 140 9.67 3.27 1.92
CA PRO A 140 10.55 3.31 3.08
C PRO A 140 10.20 2.23 4.11
N ILE A 141 11.22 1.71 4.80
CA ILE A 141 11.02 0.89 6.00
C ILE A 141 10.95 1.82 7.21
N GLY A 142 9.82 1.74 7.95
CA GLY A 142 9.51 2.71 8.98
C GLY A 142 9.17 4.10 8.42
N PHE A 143 8.54 4.93 9.19
CA PHE A 143 8.29 6.33 8.82
C PHE A 143 8.01 7.19 10.06
N ALA A 144 8.28 8.49 9.97
CA ALA A 144 7.90 9.45 10.97
C ALA A 144 6.55 10.07 10.62
N ALA A 145 5.62 9.95 11.56
CA ALA A 145 4.28 10.52 11.51
C ALA A 145 3.85 10.86 12.96
N ASP A 146 2.57 11.03 13.23
CA ASP A 146 2.06 11.19 14.59
C ASP A 146 2.33 9.93 15.44
N ASN A 147 2.28 8.74 14.81
CA ASN A 147 2.80 7.50 15.36
C ASN A 147 4.04 7.08 14.54
N THR A 148 5.24 7.42 15.03
CA THR A 148 6.48 7.07 14.34
C THR A 148 6.76 5.59 14.45
N ILE A 149 6.92 4.93 13.30
CA ILE A 149 7.33 3.52 13.18
C ILE A 149 8.83 3.50 12.96
N TYR A 150 9.56 2.94 13.93
CA TYR A 150 11.00 2.78 13.86
C TYR A 150 11.36 1.38 13.36
N PHE A 151 12.40 1.31 12.53
CA PHE A 151 13.18 0.10 12.37
C PHE A 151 14.06 -0.07 13.62
N GLU A 152 13.98 -1.21 14.28
CA GLU A 152 14.63 -1.48 15.57
C GLU A 152 15.58 -2.70 15.53
N GLY A 153 15.61 -3.41 14.40
CA GLY A 153 16.42 -4.60 14.19
C GLY A 153 17.81 -4.33 13.65
N GLU A 154 18.35 -5.28 12.90
CA GLU A 154 19.59 -5.13 12.17
C GLU A 154 19.36 -5.31 10.67
N PHE A 155 19.85 -4.39 9.86
CA PHE A 155 19.86 -4.48 8.41
C PHE A 155 21.30 -4.49 7.91
N ASP A 156 21.72 -5.61 7.34
CA ASP A 156 23.03 -5.82 6.74
C ASP A 156 22.94 -5.69 5.21
N GLY A 157 23.48 -4.63 4.66
CA GLY A 157 23.61 -4.46 3.22
C GLY A 157 24.58 -5.45 2.59
N ALA A 158 25.47 -6.06 3.38
CA ALA A 158 26.46 -7.05 2.95
C ALA A 158 27.34 -6.56 1.78
N GLY A 159 27.54 -5.24 1.65
CA GLY A 159 28.23 -4.60 0.54
C GLY A 159 27.43 -4.47 -0.74
N HIS A 160 26.17 -4.90 -0.76
CA HIS A 160 25.24 -4.71 -1.87
C HIS A 160 24.61 -3.32 -1.88
N LYS A 161 23.95 -2.99 -2.99
CA LYS A 161 23.40 -1.68 -3.27
C LYS A 161 21.90 -1.72 -3.56
N LEU A 162 21.25 -0.62 -3.20
CA LEU A 162 19.94 -0.27 -3.75
C LEU A 162 20.17 0.74 -4.87
N LEU A 163 19.82 0.38 -6.10
CA LEU A 163 20.13 1.13 -7.32
C LEU A 163 18.87 1.80 -7.87
N ASN A 164 19.07 2.94 -8.54
CA ASN A 164 18.02 3.69 -9.23
C ASN A 164 16.80 3.95 -8.34
N VAL A 165 17.06 4.20 -7.04
CA VAL A 165 16.02 4.45 -6.05
C VAL A 165 15.41 5.83 -6.28
N LYS A 166 14.07 5.91 -6.25
CA LYS A 166 13.37 7.17 -6.15
C LYS A 166 12.67 7.25 -4.80
N LEU A 167 13.06 8.22 -3.98
CA LEU A 167 12.45 8.47 -2.68
C LEU A 167 11.45 9.61 -2.80
N VAL A 168 10.16 9.28 -2.57
CA VAL A 168 9.08 10.25 -2.44
C VAL A 168 8.42 9.98 -1.09
N ALA A 169 8.57 10.90 -0.15
CA ALA A 169 8.16 10.65 1.23
C ALA A 169 6.64 10.71 1.41
N PRO A 170 6.03 9.71 2.03
CA PRO A 170 4.62 9.77 2.44
C PRO A 170 4.40 10.41 3.82
N GLY A 171 5.46 10.81 4.55
CA GLY A 171 5.39 11.26 5.94
C GLY A 171 6.27 12.47 6.24
N LYS A 172 6.55 12.71 7.52
CA LYS A 172 7.37 13.84 8.00
C LYS A 172 8.87 13.67 7.78
N SER A 173 9.32 12.47 7.43
CA SER A 173 10.73 12.18 7.12
C SER A 173 10.85 11.34 5.86
N CYS A 174 11.95 11.50 5.15
CA CYS A 174 12.28 10.78 3.94
C CYS A 174 13.65 10.10 4.06
N GLY A 175 13.72 8.85 3.63
CA GLY A 175 14.92 8.01 3.56
C GLY A 175 14.53 6.61 3.14
N VAL A 176 15.50 5.77 2.80
CA VAL A 176 15.29 4.32 2.60
C VAL A 176 14.70 3.71 3.87
N PHE A 177 15.19 4.15 5.02
CA PHE A 177 14.55 3.97 6.32
C PHE A 177 14.01 5.32 6.77
N GLY A 178 12.69 5.43 6.93
CA GLY A 178 12.07 6.69 7.37
C GLY A 178 12.47 7.06 8.80
N ALA A 179 12.53 6.07 9.70
CA ALA A 179 13.00 6.22 11.07
C ALA A 179 13.74 4.96 11.55
N ASN A 180 14.90 5.13 12.20
CA ASN A 180 15.77 4.05 12.67
C ASN A 180 16.11 4.20 14.15
N LYS A 181 16.04 3.10 14.90
CA LYS A 181 16.57 2.88 16.25
C LYS A 181 17.49 1.64 16.31
N GLY A 182 17.49 0.84 15.26
CA GLY A 182 18.31 -0.36 15.14
C GLY A 182 19.70 -0.08 14.58
N THR A 183 20.27 -1.06 13.90
CA THR A 183 21.57 -0.98 13.23
C THR A 183 21.40 -1.18 11.73
N ILE A 184 21.94 -0.28 10.94
CA ILE A 184 22.04 -0.38 9.47
C ILE A 184 23.53 -0.34 9.14
N ARG A 185 24.01 -1.35 8.44
CA ARG A 185 25.43 -1.44 8.10
C ARG A 185 25.66 -1.94 6.68
N ASP A 186 26.85 -1.65 6.15
CA ASP A 186 27.35 -2.14 4.86
C ASP A 186 26.35 -1.91 3.68
N LEU A 187 25.57 -0.83 3.70
CA LEU A 187 24.53 -0.52 2.71
C LEU A 187 24.90 0.69 1.88
N ALA A 188 24.90 0.55 0.56
CA ALA A 188 24.98 1.66 -0.37
C ALA A 188 23.64 1.93 -1.05
N VAL A 189 23.32 3.21 -1.30
CA VAL A 189 22.10 3.66 -1.98
C VAL A 189 22.47 4.63 -3.10
N GLU A 190 22.00 4.33 -4.30
CA GLU A 190 22.17 5.18 -5.49
C GLU A 190 20.77 5.56 -6.03
N GLY A 191 20.47 6.85 -6.16
CA GLY A 191 19.16 7.28 -6.64
C GLY A 191 18.90 8.76 -6.47
N ALA A 192 17.61 9.14 -6.57
CA ALA A 192 17.13 10.49 -6.45
C ALA A 192 16.21 10.64 -5.25
N LEU A 193 16.43 11.69 -4.47
CA LEU A 193 15.59 12.11 -3.36
C LEU A 193 14.83 13.38 -3.78
N SER A 194 13.50 13.32 -3.71
CA SER A 194 12.63 14.48 -3.89
C SER A 194 11.65 14.54 -2.73
N THR A 195 11.70 15.62 -1.95
CA THR A 195 10.82 15.78 -0.79
C THR A 195 10.47 17.25 -0.60
N GLU A 196 9.24 17.48 -0.15
CA GLU A 196 8.78 18.78 0.36
C GLU A 196 8.87 18.86 1.89
N PHE A 197 9.40 17.82 2.55
CA PHE A 197 9.50 17.72 4.00
C PHE A 197 10.83 18.25 4.53
N GLU A 198 10.80 18.71 5.78
CA GLU A 198 11.95 19.35 6.45
C GLU A 198 13.07 18.39 6.81
N ILE A 199 12.77 17.07 6.88
CA ILE A 199 13.72 16.04 7.31
C ILE A 199 13.91 15.02 6.20
N ALA A 200 15.12 14.97 5.66
CA ALA A 200 15.46 14.06 4.59
C ALA A 200 16.89 13.53 4.72
N GLY A 201 17.07 12.25 4.44
CA GLY A 201 18.36 11.58 4.36
C GLY A 201 18.31 10.50 3.27
N GLY A 202 19.43 10.23 2.60
CA GLY A 202 19.48 9.19 1.57
C GLY A 202 19.21 7.81 2.16
N ILE A 203 19.85 7.46 3.27
CA ILE A 203 19.66 6.17 3.94
C ILE A 203 18.60 6.28 5.03
N VAL A 204 18.71 7.21 5.95
CA VAL A 204 17.78 7.35 7.09
C VAL A 204 17.26 8.78 7.20
N GLY A 205 15.95 8.93 7.34
CA GLY A 205 15.32 10.22 7.61
C GLY A 205 15.55 10.67 9.05
N ILE A 206 15.09 9.88 10.04
CA ILE A 206 15.33 10.14 11.47
C ILE A 206 16.15 9.00 12.05
N ASN A 207 17.36 9.30 12.51
CA ASN A 207 18.24 8.29 13.10
C ASN A 207 18.40 8.49 14.62
N ALA A 208 18.02 7.46 15.38
CA ALA A 208 18.28 7.31 16.80
C ALA A 208 19.03 6.00 17.10
N GLY A 209 19.47 5.30 16.05
CA GLY A 209 20.23 4.05 16.10
C GLY A 209 21.65 4.20 15.55
N VAL A 210 22.18 3.13 14.96
CA VAL A 210 23.54 3.06 14.40
C VAL A 210 23.48 2.97 12.88
N ILE A 211 24.36 3.68 12.20
CA ILE A 211 24.65 3.53 10.76
C ILE A 211 26.17 3.35 10.67
N ASP A 212 26.61 2.22 10.07
CA ASP A 212 28.03 1.84 9.91
C ASP A 212 28.34 1.46 8.45
#